data_4e7de9ea5ea1f5d91fa9b00edf021ce8
#
_entry.id   4e7de9ea5ea1f5d91fa9b00edf021ce8
#
_cell.length_a   1.000
_cell.length_b   1.000
_cell.length_c   1.000
_cell.angle_alpha   90.00
_cell.angle_beta   90.00
_cell.angle_gamma   90.00
#
_symmetry.space_group_name_H-M   'P 1'
#
loop_
_entity.id
_entity.type
_entity.pdbx_description
1 polymer ?
#
loop_
_entity_poly.entity_id
_entity_poly.type
_entity_poly.pdbx_seq_one_letter_code
_entity_poly.pdbx_strand_id
1 'polypeptide(L)'
;MPASGKPTRAFLIDTNAFVAAIKHPRRETATLRFLITLLRTEDVALVGNEHWAEELLRYAEAFRSETATWLASALLDRARLVRVAPRYVKLSAKYVTTPDVADVMHAATCLQERAILITNDRHFDRIRDEGIVEVWSIAQALRSL
;
A
#
# COMPACT_ATOMS: atom_id res chain seq x y z
N MET A 1 11.32 22.56 -0.95
CA MET A 1 10.13 23.39 -1.07
C MET A 1 9.30 22.92 -2.27
N PRO A 2 8.08 22.52 -2.05
CA PRO A 2 7.25 22.12 -3.18
C PRO A 2 6.93 23.33 -4.00
N ALA A 3 7.44 23.35 -5.18
CA ALA A 3 7.39 24.52 -6.04
C ALA A 3 6.03 24.78 -6.65
N SER A 4 5.13 23.81 -6.65
CA SER A 4 4.00 23.91 -7.57
C SER A 4 2.62 24.00 -6.91
N GLY A 5 2.53 23.89 -5.61
CA GLY A 5 1.24 23.80 -4.95
C GLY A 5 0.39 22.60 -5.36
N LYS A 6 0.93 21.66 -6.15
CA LYS A 6 0.21 20.42 -6.46
C LYS A 6 0.06 19.58 -5.20
N PRO A 7 -1.16 19.11 -4.87
CA PRO A 7 -1.31 18.20 -3.74
C PRO A 7 -0.51 16.93 -4.00
N THR A 8 0.28 16.53 -3.03
CA THR A 8 0.98 15.27 -3.08
C THR A 8 -0.04 14.14 -2.94
N ARG A 9 -0.04 13.20 -3.88
CA ARG A 9 -0.87 12.00 -3.76
C ARG A 9 -0.30 11.10 -2.68
N ALA A 10 -1.17 10.57 -1.85
CA ALA A 10 -0.80 9.60 -0.82
C ALA A 10 -1.31 8.22 -1.22
N PHE A 11 -0.43 7.22 -1.11
CA PHE A 11 -0.76 5.82 -1.41
C PHE A 11 -0.42 4.92 -0.24
N LEU A 12 -1.23 3.90 -0.05
CA LEU A 12 -0.86 2.74 0.77
C LEU A 12 -0.84 1.54 -0.16
N ILE A 13 0.29 0.83 -0.18
CA ILE A 13 0.45 -0.36 -1.01
C ILE A 13 0.12 -1.58 -0.16
N ASP A 14 -0.93 -2.32 -0.54
CA ASP A 14 -1.28 -3.57 0.14
C ASP A 14 -0.08 -4.51 0.11
N THR A 15 0.20 -5.16 1.24
CA THR A 15 1.35 -6.05 1.36
C THR A 15 1.30 -7.24 0.40
N ASN A 16 0.11 -7.62 -0.09
CA ASN A 16 -0.02 -8.61 -1.15
C ASN A 16 0.66 -8.18 -2.45
N ALA A 17 0.69 -6.88 -2.74
CA ALA A 17 1.42 -6.34 -3.89
C ALA A 17 2.93 -6.52 -3.71
N PHE A 18 3.43 -6.31 -2.50
CA PHE A 18 4.83 -6.58 -2.18
C PHE A 18 5.18 -8.06 -2.42
N VAL A 19 4.36 -8.97 -1.91
CA VAL A 19 4.56 -10.40 -2.12
C VAL A 19 4.55 -10.74 -3.61
N ALA A 20 3.60 -10.20 -4.37
CA ALA A 20 3.54 -10.43 -5.80
C ALA A 20 4.79 -9.95 -6.53
N ALA A 21 5.41 -8.88 -6.05
CA ALA A 21 6.63 -8.34 -6.65
C ALA A 21 7.86 -9.19 -6.39
N ILE A 22 7.94 -9.86 -5.23
CA ILE A 22 9.17 -10.54 -4.78
C ILE A 22 9.14 -12.07 -4.90
N LYS A 23 7.96 -12.68 -5.09
CA LYS A 23 7.85 -14.15 -5.07
C LYS A 23 8.56 -14.85 -6.23
N HIS A 24 8.93 -14.12 -7.27
CA HIS A 24 9.71 -14.62 -8.39
C HIS A 24 10.94 -13.73 -8.57
N PRO A 25 11.99 -13.91 -7.75
CA PRO A 25 13.12 -12.97 -7.67
C PRO A 25 13.92 -12.82 -8.97
N ARG A 26 13.80 -13.79 -9.90
CA ARG A 26 14.47 -13.73 -11.20
C ARG A 26 13.62 -13.14 -12.32
N ARG A 27 12.39 -12.71 -12.01
CA ARG A 27 11.49 -12.13 -13.00
C ARG A 27 11.14 -10.70 -12.60
N GLU A 28 11.28 -9.81 -13.55
CA GLU A 28 10.75 -8.46 -13.41
C GLU A 28 9.25 -8.49 -13.73
N THR A 29 8.43 -8.50 -12.69
CA THR A 29 6.97 -8.47 -12.85
C THR A 29 6.49 -7.03 -13.03
N ALA A 30 5.27 -6.88 -13.56
CA ALA A 30 4.63 -5.56 -13.65
C ALA A 30 4.49 -4.92 -12.26
N THR A 31 4.22 -5.72 -11.25
CA THR A 31 4.09 -5.24 -9.87
C THR A 31 5.43 -4.71 -9.33
N LEU A 32 6.52 -5.43 -9.57
CA LEU A 32 7.85 -4.97 -9.17
C LEU A 32 8.20 -3.66 -9.87
N ARG A 33 7.92 -3.58 -11.17
CA ARG A 33 8.15 -2.38 -11.96
C ARG A 33 7.35 -1.20 -11.42
N PHE A 34 6.10 -1.44 -11.04
CA PHE A 34 5.26 -0.42 -10.43
C PHE A 34 5.88 0.12 -9.13
N LEU A 35 6.31 -0.78 -8.24
CA LEU A 35 6.89 -0.37 -6.95
C LEU A 35 8.18 0.42 -7.14
N ILE A 36 9.02 0.01 -8.09
CA ILE A 36 10.24 0.76 -8.42
C ILE A 36 9.89 2.16 -8.97
N THR A 37 8.90 2.23 -9.86
CA THR A 37 8.44 3.51 -10.41
C THR A 37 7.92 4.42 -9.30
N LEU A 38 7.14 3.87 -8.38
CA LEU A 38 6.61 4.60 -7.23
C LEU A 38 7.74 5.20 -6.40
N LEU A 39 8.77 4.40 -6.12
CA LEU A 39 9.92 4.85 -5.31
C LEU A 39 10.74 5.94 -6.00
N ARG A 40 10.65 6.04 -7.33
CA ARG A 40 11.32 7.08 -8.11
C ARG A 40 10.48 8.33 -8.33
N THR A 41 9.21 8.28 -7.96
CA THR A 41 8.28 9.39 -8.17
C THR A 41 8.28 10.30 -6.95
N GLU A 42 8.68 11.55 -7.14
CA GLU A 42 8.90 12.48 -6.02
C GLU A 42 7.62 13.06 -5.42
N ASP A 43 6.59 13.26 -6.24
CA ASP A 43 5.33 13.89 -5.80
C ASP A 43 4.31 12.90 -5.24
N VAL A 44 4.79 11.75 -4.81
CA VAL A 44 3.98 10.69 -4.20
C VAL A 44 4.40 10.49 -2.77
N ALA A 45 3.43 10.53 -1.86
CA ALA A 45 3.65 10.17 -0.46
C ALA A 45 3.23 8.71 -0.27
N LEU A 46 4.04 7.95 0.45
CA LEU A 46 3.71 6.59 0.83
C LEU A 46 3.33 6.60 2.30
N VAL A 47 2.17 6.02 2.62
CA VAL A 47 1.73 5.90 4.01
C VAL A 47 1.58 4.44 4.39
N GLY A 48 1.73 4.16 5.66
CA GLY A 48 1.53 2.83 6.20
C GLY A 48 1.17 2.89 7.67
N ASN A 49 1.00 1.73 8.26
CA ASN A 49 0.74 1.56 9.67
C ASN A 49 1.65 0.49 10.24
N GLU A 50 1.57 0.25 11.54
CA GLU A 50 2.41 -0.72 12.22
C GLU A 50 2.25 -2.14 11.64
N HIS A 51 1.02 -2.56 11.36
CA HIS A 51 0.75 -3.87 10.74
C HIS A 51 1.41 -3.99 9.37
N TRP A 52 1.33 -2.93 8.57
CA TRP A 52 1.94 -2.86 7.26
C TRP A 52 3.46 -3.04 7.34
N ALA A 53 4.10 -2.32 8.26
CA ALA A 53 5.55 -2.42 8.45
C ALA A 53 5.97 -3.83 8.91
N GLU A 54 5.25 -4.40 9.86
CA GLU A 54 5.53 -5.75 10.36
C GLU A 54 5.38 -6.81 9.27
N GLU A 55 4.35 -6.69 8.43
CA GLU A 55 4.13 -7.61 7.33
C GLU A 55 5.25 -7.54 6.30
N LEU A 56 5.70 -6.33 5.93
CA LEU A 56 6.81 -6.17 4.99
C LEU A 56 8.08 -6.84 5.51
N LEU A 57 8.41 -6.62 6.77
CA LEU A 57 9.59 -7.22 7.39
C LEU A 57 9.49 -8.74 7.45
N ARG A 58 8.32 -9.26 7.79
CA ARG A 58 8.09 -10.70 7.87
C ARG A 58 8.22 -11.37 6.50
N TYR A 59 7.65 -10.78 5.47
CA TYR A 59 7.76 -11.31 4.11
C TYR A 59 9.18 -11.21 3.56
N ALA A 60 9.88 -10.10 3.82
CA ALA A 60 11.26 -9.95 3.40
C ALA A 60 12.14 -11.05 4.00
N GLU A 61 11.94 -11.34 5.29
CA GLU A 61 12.66 -12.42 5.97
C GLU A 61 12.29 -13.79 5.41
N ALA A 62 11.00 -14.03 5.16
CA ALA A 62 10.53 -15.33 4.65
C ALA A 62 11.06 -15.64 3.25
N PHE A 63 11.11 -14.66 2.37
CA PHE A 63 11.57 -14.87 0.99
C PHE A 63 13.08 -14.85 0.82
N ARG A 64 13.82 -14.26 1.75
CA ARG A 64 15.30 -14.32 1.82
C ARG A 64 16.02 -13.98 0.53
N SER A 65 15.51 -13.04 -0.25
CA SER A 65 16.20 -12.59 -1.46
C SER A 65 16.72 -11.17 -1.26
N GLU A 66 17.77 -10.82 -2.01
CA GLU A 66 18.30 -9.46 -1.99
C GLU A 66 17.24 -8.44 -2.45
N THR A 67 16.47 -8.81 -3.47
CA THR A 67 15.40 -7.97 -3.99
C THR A 67 14.34 -7.70 -2.92
N ALA A 68 13.92 -8.74 -2.19
CA ALA A 68 12.92 -8.59 -1.14
C ALA A 68 13.42 -7.68 -0.02
N THR A 69 14.66 -7.89 0.43
CA THR A 69 15.26 -7.08 1.48
C THR A 69 15.42 -5.62 1.04
N TRP A 70 15.92 -5.41 -0.16
CA TRP A 70 16.08 -4.06 -0.70
C TRP A 70 14.74 -3.35 -0.83
N LEU A 71 13.75 -4.01 -1.40
CA LEU A 71 12.44 -3.41 -1.66
C LEU A 71 11.72 -3.08 -0.36
N ALA A 72 11.73 -3.99 0.62
CA ALA A 72 11.13 -3.74 1.92
C ALA A 72 11.79 -2.55 2.61
N SER A 73 13.12 -2.49 2.59
CA SER A 73 13.86 -1.39 3.19
C SER A 73 13.53 -0.05 2.52
N ALA A 74 13.47 -0.04 1.19
CA ALA A 74 13.16 1.17 0.43
C ALA A 74 11.74 1.66 0.69
N LEU A 75 10.77 0.75 0.76
CA LEU A 75 9.38 1.10 1.07
C LEU A 75 9.23 1.62 2.49
N LEU A 76 9.86 0.97 3.45
CA LEU A 76 9.82 1.39 4.86
C LEU A 76 10.49 2.75 5.05
N ASP A 77 11.62 2.97 4.39
CA ASP A 77 12.34 4.24 4.46
C ASP A 77 11.52 5.39 3.88
N ARG A 78 10.80 5.14 2.81
CA ARG A 78 9.97 6.14 2.15
C ARG A 78 8.66 6.43 2.89
N ALA A 79 8.10 5.43 3.58
CA ALA A 79 6.76 5.52 4.14
C ALA A 79 6.70 6.38 5.40
N ARG A 80 5.61 7.10 5.53
CA ARG A 80 5.22 7.73 6.78
C ARG A 80 4.25 6.77 7.49
N LEU A 81 4.68 6.25 8.64
CA LEU A 81 3.83 5.37 9.44
C LEU A 81 2.92 6.20 10.32
N VAL A 82 1.63 5.89 10.29
CA VAL A 82 0.63 6.65 11.03
C VAL A 82 -0.08 5.75 12.04
N ARG A 83 -0.53 6.36 13.12
CA ARG A 83 -1.41 5.71 14.08
C ARG A 83 -2.86 5.95 13.65
N VAL A 84 -3.63 4.89 13.54
CA VAL A 84 -5.00 4.97 13.05
C VAL A 84 -5.96 5.19 14.22
N ALA A 85 -6.80 6.22 14.13
CA ALA A 85 -7.81 6.49 15.15
C ALA A 85 -8.92 5.42 15.12
N PRO A 86 -9.45 5.01 16.28
CA PRO A 86 -10.46 3.94 16.36
C PRO A 86 -11.71 4.17 15.51
N ARG A 87 -12.13 5.42 15.32
CA ARG A 87 -13.32 5.73 14.52
C ARG A 87 -13.18 5.28 13.07
N TYR A 88 -11.98 5.37 12.50
CA TYR A 88 -11.72 4.92 11.14
C TYR A 88 -11.67 3.40 11.04
N VAL A 89 -11.14 2.75 12.07
CA VAL A 89 -11.13 1.28 12.15
C VAL A 89 -12.57 0.75 12.19
N LYS A 90 -13.42 1.32 13.04
CA LYS A 90 -14.83 0.91 13.17
C LYS A 90 -15.58 1.08 11.85
N LEU A 91 -15.38 2.21 11.18
CA LEU A 91 -16.05 2.47 9.91
C LEU A 91 -15.57 1.48 8.83
N SER A 92 -14.26 1.29 8.72
CA SER A 92 -13.68 0.39 7.71
C SER A 92 -14.10 -1.06 7.92
N ALA A 93 -14.21 -1.50 9.16
CA ALA A 93 -14.61 -2.88 9.49
C ALA A 93 -16.00 -3.24 8.94
N LYS A 94 -16.86 -2.26 8.69
CA LYS A 94 -18.21 -2.49 8.13
C LYS A 94 -18.16 -2.83 6.63
N TYR A 95 -17.08 -2.46 5.95
CA TYR A 95 -17.00 -2.51 4.49
C TYR A 95 -15.91 -3.42 3.95
N VAL A 96 -15.00 -3.89 4.80
CA VAL A 96 -13.94 -4.84 4.40
C VAL A 96 -14.46 -6.25 4.65
N THR A 97 -14.48 -7.07 3.58
CA THR A 97 -15.11 -8.40 3.62
C THR A 97 -14.15 -9.49 4.03
N THR A 98 -13.37 -9.25 5.08
CA THR A 98 -12.42 -10.21 5.63
C THR A 98 -12.33 -10.02 7.14
N PRO A 99 -12.11 -11.11 7.91
CA PRO A 99 -11.82 -10.98 9.32
C PRO A 99 -10.38 -10.55 9.62
N ASP A 100 -9.55 -10.39 8.60
CA ASP A 100 -8.15 -10.02 8.77
C ASP A 100 -8.03 -8.58 9.28
N VAL A 101 -7.48 -8.44 10.49
CA VAL A 101 -7.28 -7.14 11.13
C VAL A 101 -6.37 -6.24 10.29
N ALA A 102 -5.35 -6.82 9.65
CA ALA A 102 -4.43 -6.03 8.83
C ALA A 102 -5.15 -5.35 7.67
N ASP A 103 -6.06 -6.05 6.98
CA ASP A 103 -6.83 -5.48 5.88
C ASP A 103 -7.70 -4.32 6.35
N VAL A 104 -8.37 -4.48 7.48
CA VAL A 104 -9.17 -3.41 8.09
C VAL A 104 -8.29 -2.21 8.42
N MET A 105 -7.11 -2.45 8.99
CA MET A 105 -6.18 -1.38 9.34
C MET A 105 -5.65 -0.64 8.11
N HIS A 106 -5.41 -1.35 7.01
CA HIS A 106 -4.97 -0.71 5.75
C HIS A 106 -6.06 0.20 5.19
N ALA A 107 -7.29 -0.28 5.14
CA ALA A 107 -8.42 0.53 4.68
C ALA A 107 -8.64 1.75 5.59
N ALA A 108 -8.56 1.54 6.90
CA ALA A 108 -8.72 2.62 7.88
C ALA A 108 -7.61 3.69 7.76
N THR A 109 -6.38 3.26 7.48
CA THR A 109 -5.28 4.19 7.24
C THR A 109 -5.57 5.07 6.02
N CYS A 110 -6.04 4.46 4.93
CA CYS A 110 -6.38 5.20 3.72
C CYS A 110 -7.54 6.17 3.96
N LEU A 111 -8.53 5.75 4.72
CA LEU A 111 -9.66 6.62 5.07
C LEU A 111 -9.20 7.83 5.88
N GLN A 112 -8.37 7.61 6.89
CA GLN A 112 -7.85 8.67 7.76
C GLN A 112 -6.97 9.65 7.00
N GLU A 113 -6.04 9.13 6.20
CA GLU A 113 -5.01 9.93 5.51
C GLU A 113 -5.44 10.41 4.13
N ARG A 114 -6.65 10.06 3.70
CA ARG A 114 -7.14 10.32 2.33
C ARG A 114 -6.19 9.77 1.28
N ALA A 115 -5.68 8.58 1.55
CA ALA A 115 -4.76 7.89 0.67
C ALA A 115 -5.51 6.94 -0.26
N ILE A 116 -4.89 6.64 -1.39
CA ILE A 116 -5.39 5.67 -2.34
C ILE A 116 -4.80 4.31 -1.97
N LEU A 117 -5.66 3.31 -1.82
CA LEU A 117 -5.24 1.94 -1.54
C LEU A 117 -4.91 1.25 -2.87
N ILE A 118 -3.70 0.75 -3.00
CA ILE A 118 -3.25 0.02 -4.19
C ILE A 118 -3.29 -1.47 -3.88
N THR A 119 -4.19 -2.18 -4.52
CA THR A 119 -4.38 -3.62 -4.27
C THR A 119 -5.11 -4.28 -5.42
N ASN A 120 -4.85 -5.59 -5.61
CA ASN A 120 -5.66 -6.44 -6.50
C ASN A 120 -6.60 -7.35 -5.69
N ASP A 121 -6.67 -7.17 -4.36
CA ASP A 121 -7.47 -8.04 -3.50
C ASP A 121 -8.93 -7.61 -3.51
N ARG A 122 -9.82 -8.55 -3.75
CA ARG A 122 -11.27 -8.33 -3.80
C ARG A 122 -11.89 -8.03 -2.44
N HIS A 123 -11.19 -8.27 -1.35
CA HIS A 123 -11.67 -7.91 -0.01
C HIS A 123 -11.98 -6.42 0.13
N PHE A 124 -11.41 -5.59 -0.74
CA PHE A 124 -11.60 -4.14 -0.73
C PHE A 124 -12.62 -3.63 -1.77
N ASP A 125 -13.27 -4.53 -2.52
CA ASP A 125 -14.21 -4.14 -3.57
C ASP A 125 -15.39 -3.34 -2.99
N ARG A 126 -15.94 -3.79 -1.87
CA ARG A 126 -17.10 -3.14 -1.26
C ARG A 126 -16.79 -1.72 -0.79
N ILE A 127 -15.66 -1.53 -0.11
CA ILE A 127 -15.29 -0.20 0.39
C ILE A 127 -14.98 0.77 -0.75
N ARG A 128 -14.46 0.25 -1.87
CA ARG A 128 -14.28 1.01 -3.11
C ARG A 128 -15.63 1.39 -3.71
N ASP A 129 -16.51 0.42 -3.91
CA ASP A 129 -17.78 0.62 -4.61
C ASP A 129 -18.72 1.54 -3.85
N GLU A 130 -18.66 1.53 -2.53
CA GLU A 130 -19.40 2.44 -1.67
C GLU A 130 -18.78 3.84 -1.60
N GLY A 131 -17.64 4.06 -2.25
CA GLY A 131 -16.97 5.36 -2.29
C GLY A 131 -16.34 5.79 -0.98
N ILE A 132 -16.08 4.86 -0.06
CA ILE A 132 -15.52 5.16 1.26
C ILE A 132 -14.01 5.41 1.15
N VAL A 133 -13.30 4.54 0.39
CA VAL A 133 -11.87 4.63 0.14
C VAL A 133 -11.65 4.50 -1.36
N GLU A 134 -10.79 5.33 -1.92
CA GLU A 134 -10.36 5.16 -3.31
C GLU A 134 -9.41 3.98 -3.40
N VAL A 135 -9.71 3.03 -4.27
CA VAL A 135 -8.94 1.79 -4.42
C VAL A 135 -8.57 1.63 -5.89
N TRP A 136 -7.28 1.48 -6.15
CA TRP A 136 -6.75 1.24 -7.50
C TRP A 136 -6.13 -0.15 -7.58
N SER A 137 -6.34 -0.81 -8.71
CA SER A 137 -5.56 -2.00 -9.05
C SER A 137 -4.12 -1.61 -9.39
N ILE A 138 -3.23 -2.60 -9.41
CA ILE A 138 -1.84 -2.38 -9.84
C ILE A 138 -1.81 -1.84 -11.28
N ALA A 139 -2.64 -2.40 -12.16
CA ALA A 139 -2.70 -1.94 -13.55
C ALA A 139 -3.13 -0.47 -13.65
N GLN A 140 -4.14 -0.07 -12.89
CA GLN A 140 -4.61 1.31 -12.86
C GLN A 140 -3.51 2.26 -12.34
N ALA A 141 -2.83 1.84 -11.27
CA ALA A 141 -1.76 2.62 -10.68
C ALA A 141 -0.60 2.83 -11.67
N LEU A 142 -0.22 1.79 -12.42
CA LEU A 142 0.81 1.89 -13.45
C LEU A 142 0.46 2.92 -14.53
N ARG A 143 -0.81 2.98 -14.92
CA ARG A 143 -1.26 3.95 -15.92
C ARG A 143 -1.30 5.38 -15.39
N SER A 144 -1.34 5.56 -14.09
CA SER A 144 -1.55 6.86 -13.45
C SER A 144 -0.27 7.52 -12.94
N LEU A 145 0.84 6.80 -12.95
CA LEU A 145 2.14 7.34 -12.51
C LEU A 145 3.01 7.85 -13.65
#